data_f7816d06e97e4c5d32089433acd19cf6
#
_entry.id   f7816d06e97e4c5d32089433acd19cf6
#
_cell.length_a   1.000
_cell.length_b   1.000
_cell.length_c   1.000
_cell.angle_alpha   90.00
_cell.angle_beta   90.00
_cell.angle_gamma   90.00
#
_symmetry.space_group_name_H-M   'P 1'
#
loop_
_entity.id
_entity.type
_entity.pdbx_description
1 polymer ?
#
loop_
_entity_poly.entity_id
_entity_poly.type
_entity_poly.pdbx_seq_one_letter_code
_entity_poly.pdbx_strand_id
1 'polypeptide(L)'
;MADPVELLGSRLKEVRTAANLSLREVARQLNVSPSFVSQIENGKSQPSVGTLYQLAQLLDVPVDQLFSTNGKSNNNGDSETTNRDSMHSPVGIWNDIKTASISTVSNNSRNKIIMETGVEWHRLAATVDQNVNFIEILYPAGSASNSSGEFLVHEGFEYGYALEGEIEITIGDAVLNLSKGHSIGFDSSLPHMLRNVGATDFRGIWFVHGCATGKANKSK
;
A
#
# COMPACT_ATOMS: atom_id res chain seq x y z
N MET A 1 -11.29 6.59 -16.28
CA MET A 1 -10.58 6.52 -14.99
C MET A 1 -9.16 6.98 -15.23
N ALA A 2 -8.57 7.75 -14.34
CA ALA A 2 -7.15 8.14 -14.46
C ALA A 2 -6.26 6.90 -14.29
N ASP A 3 -5.10 6.90 -14.95
CA ASP A 3 -4.13 5.81 -14.86
C ASP A 3 -3.60 5.72 -13.42
N PRO A 4 -3.57 4.52 -12.80
CA PRO A 4 -3.03 4.34 -11.45
C PRO A 4 -1.60 4.87 -11.27
N VAL A 5 -0.78 4.79 -12.31
CA VAL A 5 0.62 5.28 -12.30
C VAL A 5 0.66 6.81 -12.23
N GLU A 6 -0.17 7.50 -13.01
CA GLU A 6 -0.30 8.95 -12.99
C GLU A 6 -0.85 9.45 -11.64
N LEU A 7 -1.76 8.68 -11.04
CA LEU A 7 -2.34 9.01 -9.73
C LEU A 7 -1.30 8.97 -8.62
N LEU A 8 -0.49 7.91 -8.53
CA LEU A 8 0.59 7.79 -7.56
C LEU A 8 1.59 8.94 -7.71
N GLY A 9 2.04 9.21 -8.94
CA GLY A 9 3.02 10.24 -9.22
C GLY A 9 2.55 11.64 -8.82
N SER A 10 1.30 11.99 -9.17
CA SER A 10 0.71 13.28 -8.79
C SER A 10 0.57 13.42 -7.28
N ARG A 11 0.22 12.34 -6.58
CA ARG A 11 0.10 12.34 -5.12
C ARG A 11 1.45 12.50 -4.43
N LEU A 12 2.48 11.79 -4.89
CA LEU A 12 3.85 11.95 -4.37
C LEU A 12 4.34 13.38 -4.53
N LYS A 13 4.13 14.00 -5.69
CA LYS A 13 4.49 15.39 -5.94
C LYS A 13 3.78 16.36 -4.98
N GLU A 14 2.48 16.15 -4.75
CA GLU A 14 1.70 16.97 -3.81
C GLU A 14 2.26 16.88 -2.39
N VAL A 15 2.46 15.66 -1.88
CA VAL A 15 2.97 15.42 -0.53
C VAL A 15 4.38 15.98 -0.37
N ARG A 16 5.27 15.76 -1.35
CA ARG A 16 6.61 16.33 -1.34
C ARG A 16 6.59 17.86 -1.30
N THR A 17 5.73 18.47 -2.10
CA THR A 17 5.62 19.93 -2.15
C THR A 17 5.08 20.50 -0.84
N ALA A 18 4.10 19.82 -0.23
CA ALA A 18 3.57 20.18 1.09
C ALA A 18 4.64 20.06 2.19
N ALA A 19 5.54 19.08 2.08
CA ALA A 19 6.70 18.92 2.96
C ALA A 19 7.84 19.93 2.68
N ASN A 20 7.70 20.82 1.67
CA ASN A 20 8.72 21.78 1.24
C ASN A 20 10.06 21.13 0.81
N LEU A 21 10.04 19.89 0.33
CA LEU A 21 11.21 19.19 -0.15
C LEU A 21 11.39 19.37 -1.66
N SER A 22 12.63 19.64 -2.09
CA SER A 22 12.98 19.65 -3.51
C SER A 22 13.19 18.23 -4.04
N LEU A 23 13.06 18.05 -5.37
CA LEU A 23 13.40 16.78 -6.03
C LEU A 23 14.82 16.31 -5.70
N ARG A 24 15.78 17.27 -5.64
CA ARG A 24 17.19 16.97 -5.30
C ARG A 24 17.34 16.48 -3.87
N GLU A 25 16.60 17.05 -2.95
CA GLU A 25 16.61 16.66 -1.54
C GLU A 25 16.09 15.24 -1.35
N VAL A 26 14.93 14.94 -1.94
CA VAL A 26 14.36 13.60 -1.93
C VAL A 26 15.31 12.58 -2.55
N ALA A 27 15.84 12.89 -3.72
CA ALA A 27 16.78 12.01 -4.42
C ALA A 27 18.05 11.73 -3.62
N ARG A 28 18.61 12.76 -2.96
CA ARG A 28 19.78 12.61 -2.08
C ARG A 28 19.49 11.67 -0.89
N GLN A 29 18.34 11.81 -0.26
CA GLN A 29 17.96 11.00 0.90
C GLN A 29 17.66 9.54 0.52
N LEU A 30 17.12 9.32 -0.67
CA LEU A 30 16.82 7.97 -1.19
C LEU A 30 18.02 7.33 -1.94
N ASN A 31 19.15 8.07 -2.06
CA ASN A 31 20.31 7.64 -2.84
C ASN A 31 19.98 7.28 -4.31
N VAL A 32 19.10 8.07 -4.93
CA VAL A 32 18.70 7.93 -6.34
C VAL A 32 18.98 9.21 -7.12
N SER A 33 18.77 9.19 -8.44
CA SER A 33 18.91 10.40 -9.25
C SER A 33 17.68 11.32 -9.12
N PRO A 34 17.84 12.67 -9.17
CA PRO A 34 16.71 13.59 -9.21
C PRO A 34 15.78 13.37 -10.41
N SER A 35 16.33 12.88 -11.53
CA SER A 35 15.55 12.53 -12.72
C SER A 35 14.64 11.34 -12.47
N PHE A 36 15.06 10.35 -11.70
CA PHE A 36 14.23 9.20 -11.33
C PHE A 36 13.04 9.62 -10.47
N VAL A 37 13.25 10.44 -9.43
CA VAL A 37 12.15 11.00 -8.63
C VAL A 37 11.18 11.80 -9.50
N SER A 38 11.70 12.62 -10.41
CA SER A 38 10.86 13.37 -11.36
C SER A 38 10.08 12.46 -12.31
N GLN A 39 10.67 11.34 -12.75
CA GLN A 39 9.97 10.38 -13.61
C GLN A 39 8.82 9.69 -12.87
N ILE A 40 9.02 9.32 -11.60
CA ILE A 40 7.94 8.77 -10.76
C ILE A 40 6.81 9.78 -10.61
N GLU A 41 7.12 11.04 -10.23
CA GLU A 41 6.11 12.08 -10.05
C GLU A 41 5.31 12.43 -11.32
N ASN A 42 5.89 12.19 -12.49
CA ASN A 42 5.25 12.41 -13.79
C ASN A 42 4.66 11.13 -14.40
N GLY A 43 4.58 10.03 -13.65
CA GLY A 43 4.04 8.76 -14.12
C GLY A 43 4.84 8.06 -15.22
N LYS A 44 6.10 8.47 -15.43
CA LYS A 44 6.98 7.90 -16.46
C LYS A 44 7.81 6.72 -15.98
N SER A 45 7.84 6.49 -14.68
CA SER A 45 8.50 5.37 -14.02
C SER A 45 7.70 4.99 -12.77
N GLN A 46 7.76 3.72 -12.37
CA GLN A 46 7.18 3.25 -11.14
C GLN A 46 8.28 3.01 -10.09
N PRO A 47 7.98 3.21 -8.79
CA PRO A 47 8.90 2.84 -7.72
C PRO A 47 8.90 1.31 -7.52
N SER A 48 9.95 0.79 -6.90
CA SER A 48 9.89 -0.52 -6.25
C SER A 48 9.06 -0.43 -4.96
N VAL A 49 8.68 -1.58 -4.38
CA VAL A 49 8.03 -1.62 -3.06
C VAL A 49 8.89 -0.91 -2.02
N GLY A 50 10.22 -1.16 -2.02
CA GLY A 50 11.16 -0.51 -1.11
C GLY A 50 11.24 1.00 -1.29
N THR A 51 11.32 1.47 -2.54
CA THR A 51 11.32 2.91 -2.84
C THR A 51 10.03 3.58 -2.39
N LEU A 52 8.88 2.89 -2.52
CA LEU A 52 7.59 3.43 -2.07
C LEU A 52 7.55 3.61 -0.55
N TYR A 53 8.01 2.62 0.22
CA TYR A 53 8.12 2.73 1.68
C TYR A 53 9.09 3.84 2.09
N GLN A 54 10.27 3.92 1.47
CA GLN A 54 11.25 4.97 1.76
C GLN A 54 10.69 6.37 1.45
N LEU A 55 9.96 6.52 0.34
CA LEU A 55 9.26 7.78 0.00
C LEU A 55 8.21 8.14 1.05
N ALA A 56 7.36 7.19 1.44
CA ALA A 56 6.34 7.41 2.45
C ALA A 56 6.95 7.84 3.79
N GLN A 57 8.01 7.16 4.23
CA GLN A 57 8.75 7.48 5.45
C GLN A 57 9.40 8.86 5.38
N LEU A 58 10.10 9.17 4.28
CA LEU A 58 10.76 10.47 4.08
C LEU A 58 9.77 11.63 4.08
N LEU A 59 8.60 11.42 3.49
CA LEU A 59 7.54 12.42 3.36
C LEU A 59 6.63 12.49 4.60
N ASP A 60 6.87 11.65 5.60
CA ASP A 60 6.10 11.57 6.85
C ASP A 60 4.61 11.31 6.61
N VAL A 61 4.30 10.41 5.68
CA VAL A 61 2.93 10.00 5.35
C VAL A 61 2.79 8.48 5.38
N PRO A 62 1.64 7.96 5.82
CA PRO A 62 1.36 6.53 5.68
C PRO A 62 1.26 6.13 4.20
N VAL A 63 1.72 4.93 3.88
CA VAL A 63 1.61 4.39 2.50
C VAL A 63 0.17 4.41 2.01
N ASP A 64 -0.80 4.21 2.91
CA ASP A 64 -2.24 4.28 2.60
C ASP A 64 -2.67 5.62 1.99
N GLN A 65 -2.05 6.74 2.39
CA GLN A 65 -2.33 8.04 1.78
C GLN A 65 -1.89 8.14 0.33
N LEU A 66 -0.93 7.33 -0.09
CA LEU A 66 -0.45 7.33 -1.48
C LEU A 66 -1.44 6.69 -2.45
N PHE A 67 -2.40 5.90 -1.95
CA PHE A 67 -3.52 5.39 -2.75
C PHE A 67 -4.62 6.44 -3.00
N SER A 68 -4.60 7.56 -2.29
CA SER A 68 -5.69 8.54 -2.35
C SER A 68 -5.58 9.38 -3.61
N THR A 69 -6.63 9.41 -4.40
CA THR A 69 -6.82 10.40 -5.46
C THR A 69 -7.20 11.73 -4.81
N ASN A 70 -6.69 12.86 -5.32
CA ASN A 70 -7.15 14.22 -4.96
C ASN A 70 -8.60 14.45 -5.41
N GLY A 71 -9.53 13.71 -4.83
CA GLY A 71 -10.91 14.12 -4.73
C GLY A 71 -11.09 14.61 -3.31
N LYS A 72 -11.33 15.92 -3.12
CA LYS A 72 -11.92 16.42 -1.89
C LYS A 72 -12.90 15.37 -1.40
N SER A 73 -12.79 14.93 -0.14
CA SER A 73 -13.93 14.36 0.58
C SER A 73 -15.08 15.34 0.44
N ASN A 74 -15.79 15.28 -0.66
CA ASN A 74 -17.10 15.88 -0.77
C ASN A 74 -18.00 15.02 0.12
N ASN A 75 -18.03 15.39 1.41
CA ASN A 75 -19.15 15.10 2.29
C ASN A 75 -20.37 15.89 1.79
N ASN A 76 -20.69 15.79 0.54
CA ASN A 76 -21.99 16.14 -0.02
C ASN A 76 -22.72 14.83 -0.23
N GLY A 77 -23.58 14.53 0.74
CA GLY A 77 -24.59 13.50 0.60
C GLY A 77 -25.47 13.80 -0.60
N ASP A 78 -25.21 13.18 -1.71
CA ASP A 78 -26.22 12.95 -2.73
C ASP A 78 -26.81 11.57 -2.47
N SER A 79 -27.92 11.63 -1.77
CA SER A 79 -28.87 10.55 -1.60
C SER A 79 -29.50 10.25 -2.96
N GLU A 80 -28.90 9.37 -3.74
CA GLU A 80 -29.66 8.65 -4.75
C GLU A 80 -30.27 7.41 -4.12
N THR A 81 -31.54 7.57 -3.77
CA THR A 81 -32.49 6.52 -3.47
C THR A 81 -32.65 5.61 -4.67
N THR A 82 -32.04 4.45 -4.68
CA THR A 82 -32.46 3.34 -5.52
C THR A 82 -32.79 2.13 -4.67
N ASN A 83 -34.07 1.87 -4.66
CA ASN A 83 -34.83 0.65 -4.35
C ASN A 83 -34.16 -0.52 -3.62
N ARG A 84 -34.82 -0.77 -2.50
CA ARG A 84 -34.79 -1.92 -1.64
C ARG A 84 -34.95 -3.23 -2.42
N ASP A 85 -33.99 -4.16 -2.22
CA ASP A 85 -34.32 -5.55 -2.08
C ASP A 85 -33.71 -6.02 -0.76
N SER A 86 -34.60 -6.42 0.11
CA SER A 86 -34.38 -6.77 1.49
C SER A 86 -33.70 -8.12 1.60
N MET A 87 -32.41 -8.12 1.92
CA MET A 87 -31.77 -9.26 2.57
C MET A 87 -31.45 -8.90 4.02
N HIS A 88 -31.95 -9.71 4.93
CA HIS A 88 -31.77 -9.62 6.37
C HIS A 88 -30.29 -9.54 6.75
N SER A 89 -29.78 -8.33 6.94
CA SER A 89 -28.57 -8.11 7.73
C SER A 89 -28.97 -8.04 9.19
N PRO A 90 -28.18 -8.61 10.11
CA PRO A 90 -28.41 -8.44 11.55
C PRO A 90 -27.97 -7.03 11.96
N VAL A 91 -28.75 -6.02 11.56
CA VAL A 91 -28.41 -4.58 11.65
C VAL A 91 -28.77 -3.99 13.02
N GLY A 92 -29.18 -4.80 14.01
CA GLY A 92 -29.62 -4.29 15.30
C GLY A 92 -28.53 -3.81 16.27
N ILE A 93 -27.25 -4.07 15.99
CA ILE A 93 -26.16 -3.82 16.96
C ILE A 93 -25.32 -2.57 16.62
N TRP A 94 -25.49 -1.98 15.44
CA TRP A 94 -24.56 -0.95 14.92
C TRP A 94 -25.17 0.44 14.76
N ASN A 95 -26.34 0.69 15.35
CA ASN A 95 -27.07 1.96 15.18
C ASN A 95 -26.37 3.23 15.71
N ASP A 96 -25.29 3.07 16.49
CA ASP A 96 -24.53 4.19 17.06
C ASP A 96 -23.17 4.44 16.36
N ILE A 97 -22.82 3.69 15.32
CA ILE A 97 -21.55 3.92 14.61
C ILE A 97 -21.75 5.08 13.64
N LYS A 98 -21.04 6.18 13.90
CA LYS A 98 -20.95 7.30 12.95
C LYS A 98 -20.46 6.76 11.61
N THR A 99 -21.21 6.95 10.55
CA THR A 99 -20.90 6.50 9.17
C THR A 99 -19.50 6.88 8.68
N ALA A 100 -18.90 7.91 9.26
CA ALA A 100 -17.52 8.32 9.01
C ALA A 100 -16.45 7.27 9.45
N SER A 101 -16.83 6.28 10.26
CA SER A 101 -15.93 5.22 10.73
C SER A 101 -16.03 3.91 9.92
N ILE A 102 -16.84 3.90 8.87
CA ILE A 102 -17.05 2.71 8.04
C ILE A 102 -16.52 2.99 6.64
N SER A 103 -15.66 2.12 6.15
CA SER A 103 -15.16 2.17 4.78
C SER A 103 -15.52 0.87 4.04
N THR A 104 -16.11 1.00 2.88
CA THR A 104 -16.36 -0.11 1.96
C THR A 104 -15.72 0.18 0.62
N VAL A 105 -15.08 -0.83 0.02
CA VAL A 105 -14.44 -0.72 -1.27
C VAL A 105 -14.92 -1.87 -2.15
N SER A 106 -15.56 -1.55 -3.27
CA SER A 106 -15.96 -2.57 -4.25
C SER A 106 -14.79 -2.93 -5.16
N ASN A 107 -14.83 -4.11 -5.77
CA ASN A 107 -13.79 -4.59 -6.68
C ASN A 107 -13.52 -3.60 -7.84
N ASN A 108 -14.57 -2.96 -8.35
CA ASN A 108 -14.48 -2.03 -9.49
C ASN A 108 -13.99 -0.62 -9.12
N SER A 109 -13.91 -0.29 -7.82
CA SER A 109 -13.51 1.02 -7.31
C SER A 109 -12.24 0.99 -6.47
N ARG A 110 -11.49 -0.12 -6.49
CA ARG A 110 -10.24 -0.24 -5.76
C ARG A 110 -9.17 0.67 -6.33
N ASN A 111 -8.61 1.50 -5.49
CA ASN A 111 -7.37 2.19 -5.83
C ASN A 111 -6.22 1.20 -5.81
N LYS A 112 -5.34 1.28 -6.79
CA LYS A 112 -4.18 0.40 -6.87
C LYS A 112 -2.89 1.19 -7.12
N ILE A 113 -1.79 0.62 -6.68
CA ILE A 113 -0.43 1.05 -7.00
C ILE A 113 0.23 -0.07 -7.78
N ILE A 114 0.90 0.27 -8.87
CA ILE A 114 1.66 -0.67 -9.70
C ILE A 114 3.15 -0.33 -9.52
N MET A 115 3.94 -1.35 -9.18
CA MET A 115 5.38 -1.25 -8.97
C MET A 115 6.15 -1.52 -10.26
N GLU A 116 7.44 -1.18 -10.29
CA GLU A 116 8.34 -1.38 -11.44
C GLU A 116 8.45 -2.84 -11.90
N THR A 117 8.31 -3.78 -10.96
CA THR A 117 8.37 -5.24 -11.22
C THR A 117 7.04 -5.83 -11.67
N GLY A 118 6.01 -5.00 -11.85
CA GLY A 118 4.65 -5.42 -12.17
C GLY A 118 3.83 -5.88 -10.95
N VAL A 119 4.41 -5.84 -9.75
CA VAL A 119 3.67 -6.10 -8.50
C VAL A 119 2.58 -5.05 -8.35
N GLU A 120 1.37 -5.49 -7.99
CA GLU A 120 0.24 -4.60 -7.75
C GLU A 120 -0.22 -4.68 -6.29
N TRP A 121 -0.52 -3.54 -5.72
CA TRP A 121 -1.21 -3.41 -4.43
C TRP A 121 -2.57 -2.81 -4.64
N HIS A 122 -3.60 -3.50 -4.19
CA HIS A 122 -4.99 -3.05 -4.28
C HIS A 122 -5.51 -2.75 -2.87
N ARG A 123 -5.91 -1.52 -2.63
CA ARG A 123 -6.46 -1.11 -1.34
C ARG A 123 -7.80 -1.78 -1.09
N LEU A 124 -7.94 -2.47 0.04
CA LEU A 124 -9.17 -3.19 0.41
C LEU A 124 -10.10 -2.33 1.28
N ALA A 125 -9.56 -1.45 2.09
CA ALA A 125 -10.34 -0.49 2.86
C ALA A 125 -9.55 0.78 3.12
N ALA A 126 -10.21 1.93 3.16
CA ALA A 126 -9.66 3.15 3.72
C ALA A 126 -9.83 3.08 5.23
N THR A 127 -8.75 2.87 5.96
CA THR A 127 -8.81 2.80 7.43
C THR A 127 -8.76 4.19 8.05
N VAL A 128 -9.40 4.35 9.20
CA VAL A 128 -9.26 5.55 10.03
C VAL A 128 -7.92 5.54 10.76
N ASP A 129 -7.37 4.34 11.00
CA ASP A 129 -6.04 4.16 11.57
C ASP A 129 -4.98 4.30 10.48
N GLN A 130 -4.23 5.41 10.55
CA GLN A 130 -3.17 5.72 9.58
C GLN A 130 -1.96 4.79 9.67
N ASN A 131 -1.88 3.94 10.72
CA ASN A 131 -0.79 2.98 10.91
C ASN A 131 -1.10 1.60 10.33
N VAL A 132 -2.19 1.47 9.57
CA VAL A 132 -2.64 0.21 8.99
C VAL A 132 -2.72 0.31 7.47
N ASN A 133 -2.09 -0.64 6.78
CA ASN A 133 -2.31 -0.89 5.37
C ASN A 133 -3.03 -2.24 5.22
N PHE A 134 -4.26 -2.22 4.69
CA PHE A 134 -5.04 -3.41 4.39
C PHE A 134 -5.20 -3.53 2.89
N ILE A 135 -4.45 -4.43 2.28
CA ILE A 135 -4.27 -4.53 0.82
C ILE A 135 -4.39 -5.97 0.33
N GLU A 136 -4.78 -6.11 -0.90
CA GLU A 136 -4.54 -7.30 -1.70
C GLU A 136 -3.26 -7.07 -2.51
N ILE A 137 -2.32 -8.01 -2.42
CA ILE A 137 -1.09 -8.00 -3.19
C ILE A 137 -1.18 -9.01 -4.33
N LEU A 138 -0.70 -8.62 -5.50
CA LEU A 138 -0.57 -9.47 -6.67
C LEU A 138 0.89 -9.44 -7.13
N TYR A 139 1.50 -10.60 -7.22
CA TYR A 139 2.85 -10.79 -7.73
C TYR A 139 2.79 -11.62 -9.00
N PRO A 140 2.97 -11.02 -10.18
CA PRO A 140 3.09 -11.78 -11.42
C PRO A 140 4.19 -12.84 -11.35
N ALA A 141 4.07 -13.89 -12.15
CA ALA A 141 5.09 -14.92 -12.24
C ALA A 141 6.47 -14.29 -12.54
N GLY A 142 7.49 -14.66 -11.76
CA GLY A 142 8.85 -14.14 -11.86
C GLY A 142 9.11 -12.77 -11.25
N SER A 143 8.09 -12.11 -10.67
CA SER A 143 8.26 -10.79 -10.05
C SER A 143 8.80 -10.87 -8.61
N ALA A 144 9.31 -9.74 -8.12
CA ALA A 144 9.79 -9.58 -6.75
C ALA A 144 9.44 -8.20 -6.20
N SER A 145 9.60 -7.99 -4.89
CA SER A 145 9.37 -6.70 -4.22
C SER A 145 10.18 -5.55 -4.84
N ASN A 146 11.34 -5.85 -5.41
CA ASN A 146 12.14 -4.93 -6.21
C ASN A 146 12.98 -5.71 -7.25
N SER A 147 13.51 -4.98 -8.23
CA SER A 147 14.37 -5.54 -9.28
C SER A 147 15.84 -5.64 -8.87
N SER A 148 16.27 -4.90 -7.85
CA SER A 148 17.66 -4.87 -7.38
C SER A 148 18.04 -6.06 -6.49
N GLY A 149 17.06 -6.77 -5.93
CA GLY A 149 17.27 -7.83 -4.95
C GLY A 149 17.57 -7.31 -3.53
N GLU A 150 17.38 -6.01 -3.28
CA GLU A 150 17.53 -5.42 -1.96
C GLU A 150 16.39 -5.83 -1.03
N PHE A 151 16.72 -6.11 0.23
CA PHE A 151 15.73 -6.42 1.25
C PHE A 151 15.01 -5.18 1.72
N LEU A 152 13.72 -5.33 1.98
CA LEU A 152 12.91 -4.32 2.67
C LEU A 152 13.20 -4.37 4.16
N VAL A 153 13.20 -3.20 4.79
CA VAL A 153 13.28 -3.04 6.25
C VAL A 153 12.40 -1.83 6.61
N HIS A 154 11.41 -2.04 7.44
CA HIS A 154 10.60 -0.95 7.98
C HIS A 154 10.04 -1.34 9.35
N GLU A 155 9.62 -0.37 10.14
CA GLU A 155 9.00 -0.64 11.44
C GLU A 155 7.63 -1.30 11.27
N GLY A 156 7.23 -2.09 12.26
CA GLY A 156 5.90 -2.69 12.36
C GLY A 156 5.89 -4.20 12.12
N PHE A 157 4.69 -4.71 11.86
CA PHE A 157 4.41 -6.13 11.66
C PHE A 157 3.62 -6.34 10.39
N GLU A 158 3.94 -7.41 9.69
CA GLU A 158 3.19 -7.86 8.53
C GLU A 158 2.48 -9.17 8.79
N TYR A 159 1.26 -9.26 8.28
CA TYR A 159 0.45 -10.48 8.29
C TYR A 159 -0.05 -10.75 6.89
N GLY A 160 0.20 -11.95 6.38
CA GLY A 160 -0.16 -12.36 5.05
C GLY A 160 -1.02 -13.63 5.05
N TYR A 161 -1.96 -13.70 4.10
CA TYR A 161 -2.74 -14.90 3.80
C TYR A 161 -2.77 -15.12 2.29
N ALA A 162 -2.32 -16.29 1.85
CA ALA A 162 -2.28 -16.64 0.43
C ALA A 162 -3.67 -17.08 -0.06
N LEU A 163 -4.19 -16.38 -1.06
CA LEU A 163 -5.45 -16.69 -1.73
C LEU A 163 -5.24 -17.64 -2.90
N GLU A 164 -4.21 -17.38 -3.71
CA GLU A 164 -3.89 -18.13 -4.94
C GLU A 164 -2.39 -18.12 -5.18
N GLY A 165 -1.90 -19.18 -5.83
CA GLY A 165 -0.49 -19.32 -6.17
C GLY A 165 0.39 -19.64 -4.97
N GLU A 166 1.68 -19.41 -5.17
CA GLU A 166 2.74 -19.61 -4.17
C GLU A 166 3.74 -18.46 -4.26
N ILE A 167 4.29 -18.04 -3.11
CA ILE A 167 5.31 -17.00 -3.05
C ILE A 167 6.43 -17.41 -2.10
N GLU A 168 7.66 -17.19 -2.50
CA GLU A 168 8.84 -17.30 -1.65
C GLU A 168 8.99 -16.02 -0.83
N ILE A 169 9.19 -16.16 0.47
CA ILE A 169 9.41 -15.05 1.39
C ILE A 169 10.72 -15.31 2.11
N THR A 170 11.66 -14.40 1.97
CA THR A 170 12.91 -14.40 2.75
C THR A 170 12.77 -13.40 3.89
N ILE A 171 13.07 -13.83 5.13
CA ILE A 171 13.06 -12.99 6.34
C ILE A 171 14.35 -13.28 7.11
N GLY A 172 15.27 -12.31 7.18
CA GLY A 172 16.63 -12.55 7.65
C GLY A 172 17.28 -13.69 6.86
N ASP A 173 17.67 -14.75 7.56
CA ASP A 173 18.29 -15.95 6.96
C ASP A 173 17.27 -17.04 6.60
N ALA A 174 16.00 -16.85 6.94
CA ALA A 174 14.96 -17.85 6.69
C ALA A 174 14.33 -17.65 5.31
N VAL A 175 14.20 -18.74 4.54
CA VAL A 175 13.47 -18.77 3.27
C VAL A 175 12.26 -19.69 3.45
N LEU A 176 11.07 -19.14 3.18
CA LEU A 176 9.79 -19.79 3.40
C LEU A 176 8.96 -19.73 2.12
N ASN A 177 8.17 -20.78 1.85
CA ASN A 177 7.18 -20.78 0.78
C ASN A 177 5.78 -20.68 1.38
N LEU A 178 5.04 -19.65 0.96
CA LEU A 178 3.66 -19.43 1.35
C LEU A 178 2.74 -19.84 0.18
N SER A 179 2.04 -20.96 0.34
CA SER A 179 1.12 -21.49 -0.65
C SER A 179 -0.34 -21.19 -0.28
N LYS A 180 -1.24 -21.33 -1.25
CA LYS A 180 -2.68 -21.12 -1.06
C LYS A 180 -3.21 -21.71 0.24
N GLY A 181 -3.93 -20.91 1.02
CA GLY A 181 -4.52 -21.27 2.31
C GLY A 181 -3.57 -21.12 3.50
N HIS A 182 -2.30 -20.87 3.28
CA HIS A 182 -1.33 -20.62 4.34
C HIS A 182 -1.32 -19.14 4.73
N SER A 183 -0.89 -18.88 5.97
CA SER A 183 -0.68 -17.53 6.49
C SER A 183 0.72 -17.39 7.09
N ILE A 184 1.16 -16.15 7.20
CA ILE A 184 2.42 -15.76 7.83
C ILE A 184 2.21 -14.51 8.66
N GLY A 185 3.03 -14.34 9.70
CA GLY A 185 3.16 -13.08 10.43
C GLY A 185 4.60 -12.89 10.85
N PHE A 186 5.16 -11.69 10.68
CA PHE A 186 6.54 -11.40 11.02
C PHE A 186 6.74 -9.93 11.38
N ASP A 187 7.87 -9.67 12.07
CA ASP A 187 8.36 -8.33 12.39
C ASP A 187 9.07 -7.76 11.15
N SER A 188 8.53 -6.67 10.61
CA SER A 188 9.03 -6.03 9.38
C SER A 188 10.35 -5.26 9.58
N SER A 189 10.84 -5.14 10.83
CA SER A 189 12.18 -4.63 11.12
C SER A 189 13.28 -5.63 10.75
N LEU A 190 12.92 -6.90 10.53
CA LEU A 190 13.83 -7.89 9.95
C LEU A 190 13.91 -7.66 8.42
N PRO A 191 15.12 -7.74 7.84
CA PRO A 191 15.25 -7.67 6.38
C PRO A 191 14.41 -8.75 5.71
N HIS A 192 13.52 -8.35 4.79
CA HIS A 192 12.60 -9.28 4.14
C HIS A 192 12.42 -8.97 2.66
N MET A 193 12.04 -9.99 1.89
CA MET A 193 11.77 -9.90 0.46
C MET A 193 10.73 -10.94 0.07
N LEU A 194 9.79 -10.55 -0.79
CA LEU A 194 8.82 -11.44 -1.42
C LEU A 194 9.20 -11.62 -2.88
N ARG A 195 9.16 -12.87 -3.36
CA ARG A 195 9.49 -13.23 -4.72
C ARG A 195 8.55 -14.32 -5.23
N ASN A 196 7.91 -14.11 -6.35
CA ASN A 196 7.18 -15.15 -7.05
C ASN A 196 8.13 -15.92 -7.97
N VAL A 197 8.61 -17.05 -7.52
CA VAL A 197 9.48 -17.97 -8.31
C VAL A 197 8.67 -18.99 -9.11
N GLY A 198 7.34 -18.98 -8.97
CA GLY A 198 6.42 -19.89 -9.65
C GLY A 198 6.14 -19.48 -11.09
N ALA A 199 5.34 -20.32 -11.76
CA ALA A 199 4.90 -20.13 -13.15
C ALA A 199 3.53 -19.42 -13.25
N THR A 200 2.85 -19.19 -12.15
CA THR A 200 1.53 -18.54 -12.06
C THR A 200 1.58 -17.35 -11.12
N ASP A 201 0.66 -16.42 -11.29
CA ASP A 201 0.55 -15.27 -10.43
C ASP A 201 0.20 -15.69 -9.00
N PHE A 202 0.78 -14.98 -8.03
CA PHE A 202 0.42 -15.08 -6.62
C PHE A 202 -0.54 -13.96 -6.26
N ARG A 203 -1.56 -14.29 -5.48
CA ARG A 203 -2.47 -13.32 -4.83
C ARG A 203 -2.57 -13.60 -3.35
N GLY A 204 -2.53 -12.54 -2.55
CA GLY A 204 -2.67 -12.65 -1.11
C GLY A 204 -3.32 -11.41 -0.49
N ILE A 205 -3.91 -11.60 0.69
CA ILE A 205 -4.33 -10.49 1.55
C ILE A 205 -3.17 -10.16 2.47
N TRP A 206 -2.87 -8.87 2.57
CA TRP A 206 -1.77 -8.37 3.39
C TRP A 206 -2.26 -7.27 4.33
N PHE A 207 -1.86 -7.40 5.57
CA PHE A 207 -2.14 -6.44 6.62
C PHE A 207 -0.80 -6.00 7.22
N VAL A 208 -0.47 -4.72 7.07
CA VAL A 208 0.75 -4.13 7.63
C VAL A 208 0.35 -3.13 8.69
N HIS A 209 0.87 -3.31 9.90
CA HIS A 209 0.54 -2.49 11.06
C HIS A 209 1.81 -1.95 11.71
N GLY A 210 1.74 -0.69 12.20
CA GLY A 210 2.83 -0.07 12.95
C GLY A 210 3.95 0.51 12.08
N CYS A 211 3.75 0.65 10.77
CA CYS A 211 4.59 1.52 9.94
C CYS A 211 4.38 2.96 10.42
N ALA A 212 5.04 3.32 11.52
CA ALA A 212 4.93 4.64 12.09
C ALA A 212 5.44 5.68 11.09
N THR A 213 4.53 6.52 10.65
CA THR A 213 4.87 7.81 10.10
C THR A 213 5.29 8.71 11.25
N GLY A 214 6.54 9.08 11.26
CA GLY A 214 7.15 10.19 11.90
C GLY A 214 6.72 10.66 13.29
N LYS A 215 7.72 10.80 14.14
CA LYS A 215 7.73 11.32 15.50
C LYS A 215 7.13 10.39 16.55
N ALA A 216 7.92 9.39 16.94
CA ALA A 216 7.89 8.97 18.34
C ALA A 216 7.86 10.23 19.20
N ASN A 217 6.74 10.42 19.87
CA ASN A 217 6.61 11.41 20.95
C ASN A 217 7.73 11.10 21.94
N LYS A 218 8.84 11.85 21.86
CA LYS A 218 9.80 11.93 22.96
C LYS A 218 9.10 12.68 24.09
N SER A 219 8.21 12.01 24.79
CA SER A 219 7.79 12.42 26.10
C SER A 219 8.93 12.05 27.07
N LYS A 220 9.50 13.10 27.63
CA LYS A 220 10.43 13.07 28.75
C LYS A 220 9.84 12.32 29.94
#